data_3a83e2cdd79cfdfcdba3d23a9ae7f946
#
_entry.id   3a83e2cdd79cfdfcdba3d23a9ae7f946
#
_cell.length_a   1.000
_cell.length_b   1.000
_cell.length_c   1.000
_cell.angle_alpha   90.00
_cell.angle_beta   90.00
_cell.angle_gamma   90.00
#
_symmetry.space_group_name_H-M   'P 1'
#
loop_
_entity.id
_entity.type
_entity.pdbx_description
1 polymer ?
#
loop_
_entity_poly.entity_id
_entity_poly.type
_entity_poly.pdbx_seq_one_letter_code
_entity_poly.pdbx_strand_id
1 'polypeptide(L)'
;MTKKRVQQLVAIVCSGAMMLSAACALNRKAPALPTYDKQDFVFFGFWSPYDFTEESYALYRQSGLNTMLFTNHSVQTASSDNLHYLGSGATMRSLELCRKTGLNAILNYGWWYYEWVEGGKSYGDTPFSDYNLYEDYKDMIVGVHIADEPKYNQIDDYAKESLIADYKRVYDVPYMLNLYPSYAGQDAIGYEGYKQYVQTYADKVLTQFDDNRLLSVDFYPFRASSSSMHSAWLACYNNVASVAKSTGSKQSYYIQTAVGNEFQGELGQDEICMQLNVAMAFGADWFGFYCYEMPRTYLEDGTYEPMYSYCMLNPDGTPSPLYYAVQSEIARVSAFSDAYLAYDWVKTVPVTPAGAKENYALKLISGSDFSGTSIEQVTAGSDTVVGCFTSEKGEAFMVVNYGTPSEKKTSTTTVRFGRDGYAAVYGKSGAPEIVKLKKGELQLEMASGEGRFVTLL
;
A
#
# COMPACT_ATOMS: atom_id res chain seq x y z
N MET A 1 72.67 17.57 2.09
CA MET A 1 71.36 17.98 2.69
C MET A 1 71.29 17.40 4.08
N THR A 2 71.03 18.22 5.10
CA THR A 2 70.98 17.76 6.49
C THR A 2 69.65 17.08 6.77
N LYS A 3 69.64 16.08 7.66
CA LYS A 3 68.45 15.31 8.08
C LYS A 3 67.21 16.21 8.40
N LYS A 4 67.46 17.40 8.94
CA LYS A 4 66.42 18.41 9.26
C LYS A 4 65.71 18.98 8.04
N ARG A 5 66.40 19.15 6.89
CA ARG A 5 65.76 19.65 5.64
C ARG A 5 64.91 18.60 4.95
N VAL A 6 65.26 17.30 5.07
CA VAL A 6 64.48 16.21 4.54
C VAL A 6 63.16 16.04 5.35
N GLN A 7 63.22 16.15 6.68
CA GLN A 7 62.03 16.12 7.54
C GLN A 7 61.06 17.29 7.30
N GLN A 8 61.60 18.49 7.04
CA GLN A 8 60.75 19.63 6.68
C GLN A 8 60.10 19.50 5.29
N LEU A 9 60.80 18.94 4.31
CA LEU A 9 60.22 18.68 3.01
C LEU A 9 59.13 17.59 3.04
N VAL A 10 59.33 16.52 3.81
CA VAL A 10 58.30 15.46 3.99
C VAL A 10 57.07 16.01 4.71
N ALA A 11 57.24 16.85 5.74
CA ALA A 11 56.12 17.46 6.45
C ALA A 11 55.28 18.42 5.53
N ILE A 12 55.94 19.18 4.66
CA ILE A 12 55.27 20.08 3.71
C ILE A 12 54.52 19.28 2.63
N VAL A 13 55.10 18.19 2.11
CA VAL A 13 54.42 17.32 1.11
C VAL A 13 53.25 16.59 1.71
N CYS A 14 53.34 16.08 2.95
CA CYS A 14 52.24 15.44 3.65
C CYS A 14 51.12 16.43 4.00
N SER A 15 51.44 17.67 4.41
CA SER A 15 50.44 18.71 4.67
C SER A 15 49.76 19.21 3.38
N GLY A 16 50.51 19.32 2.29
CA GLY A 16 49.96 19.66 0.97
C GLY A 16 49.04 18.57 0.40
N ALA A 17 49.39 17.28 0.58
CA ALA A 17 48.57 16.17 0.16
C ALA A 17 47.29 16.04 1.01
N MET A 18 47.33 16.33 2.31
CA MET A 18 46.13 16.38 3.16
C MET A 18 45.26 17.58 2.86
N MET A 19 45.81 18.75 2.52
CA MET A 19 44.99 19.90 2.09
C MET A 19 44.42 19.73 0.69
N LEU A 20 45.11 19.10 -0.25
CA LEU A 20 44.54 18.75 -1.55
C LEU A 20 43.44 17.70 -1.45
N SER A 21 43.57 16.69 -0.58
CA SER A 21 42.53 15.70 -0.36
C SER A 21 41.30 16.31 0.36
N ALA A 22 41.50 17.24 1.30
CA ALA A 22 40.41 17.98 1.92
C ALA A 22 39.75 18.98 0.97
N ALA A 23 40.51 19.65 0.11
CA ALA A 23 39.95 20.55 -0.91
C ALA A 23 39.20 19.81 -2.05
N CYS A 24 39.64 18.59 -2.41
CA CYS A 24 38.89 17.72 -3.32
C CYS A 24 37.60 17.18 -2.73
N ALA A 25 37.53 17.00 -1.40
CA ALA A 25 36.30 16.58 -0.71
C ALA A 25 35.28 17.74 -0.59
N LEU A 26 35.73 18.99 -0.59
CA LEU A 26 34.87 20.18 -0.43
C LEU A 26 34.16 20.63 -1.72
N ASN A 27 34.52 20.10 -2.89
CA ASN A 27 33.98 20.56 -4.19
C ASN A 27 33.36 19.41 -5.03
N ARG A 28 32.95 18.31 -4.41
CA ARG A 28 32.17 17.30 -5.15
C ARG A 28 30.79 17.88 -5.43
N LYS A 29 30.49 18.11 -6.69
CA LYS A 29 29.14 18.39 -7.18
C LYS A 29 28.22 17.28 -6.69
N ALA A 30 27.00 17.65 -6.27
CA ALA A 30 26.01 16.66 -5.90
C ALA A 30 25.86 15.61 -7.00
N PRO A 31 25.77 14.31 -6.68
CA PRO A 31 25.58 13.27 -7.68
C PRO A 31 24.26 13.49 -8.43
N ALA A 32 24.18 12.95 -9.65
CA ALA A 32 22.92 12.89 -10.36
C ALA A 32 21.98 11.87 -9.67
N LEU A 33 20.69 12.07 -9.77
CA LEU A 33 19.71 11.09 -9.35
C LEU A 33 19.84 9.80 -10.18
N PRO A 34 19.64 8.62 -9.57
CA PRO A 34 19.50 7.38 -10.33
C PRO A 34 18.33 7.48 -11.32
N THR A 35 18.47 6.81 -12.45
CA THR A 35 17.36 6.61 -13.37
C THR A 35 16.62 5.34 -12.97
N TYR A 36 15.30 5.42 -12.90
CA TYR A 36 14.42 4.31 -12.61
C TYR A 36 13.55 4.01 -13.83
N ASP A 37 13.19 2.76 -14.01
CA ASP A 37 12.20 2.37 -15.01
C ASP A 37 10.83 2.89 -14.58
N LYS A 38 10.02 3.31 -15.54
CA LYS A 38 8.69 3.84 -15.24
C LYS A 38 7.80 2.75 -14.66
N GLN A 39 7.33 2.98 -13.46
CA GLN A 39 6.42 2.11 -12.75
C GLN A 39 5.37 2.95 -12.01
N ASP A 40 4.14 2.50 -12.02
CA ASP A 40 3.04 3.17 -11.33
C ASP A 40 2.47 2.24 -10.24
N PHE A 41 2.09 2.78 -9.10
CA PHE A 41 1.26 2.08 -8.14
C PHE A 41 -0.10 1.76 -8.75
N VAL A 42 -0.73 0.69 -8.28
CA VAL A 42 -2.14 0.41 -8.56
C VAL A 42 -3.00 1.04 -7.47
N PHE A 43 -3.85 1.99 -7.86
CA PHE A 43 -4.81 2.66 -6.98
C PHE A 43 -6.22 2.31 -7.42
N PHE A 44 -6.99 1.65 -6.57
CA PHE A 44 -8.36 1.25 -6.87
C PHE A 44 -9.32 1.54 -5.72
N GLY A 45 -10.59 1.83 -6.02
CA GLY A 45 -11.64 2.00 -5.04
C GLY A 45 -12.45 0.73 -4.89
N PHE A 46 -12.71 0.32 -3.64
CA PHE A 46 -13.76 -0.64 -3.35
C PHE A 46 -15.11 0.08 -3.44
N TRP A 47 -16.15 -0.58 -3.91
CA TRP A 47 -17.43 0.01 -4.33
C TRP A 47 -17.23 1.05 -5.43
N SER A 48 -17.09 0.55 -6.66
CA SER A 48 -16.98 1.33 -7.89
C SER A 48 -18.28 2.10 -8.16
N PRO A 49 -18.29 3.10 -9.07
CA PRO A 49 -19.50 3.87 -9.39
C PRO A 49 -20.71 2.98 -9.73
N TYR A 50 -21.87 3.31 -9.15
CA TYR A 50 -23.13 2.64 -9.49
C TYR A 50 -23.64 3.05 -10.88
N ASP A 51 -23.28 4.23 -11.35
CA ASP A 51 -23.70 4.74 -12.65
C ASP A 51 -22.68 4.36 -13.72
N PHE A 52 -23.14 3.58 -14.71
CA PHE A 52 -22.30 3.17 -15.86
C PHE A 52 -22.27 4.27 -16.94
N THR A 53 -21.79 5.45 -16.59
CA THR A 53 -21.66 6.61 -17.47
C THR A 53 -20.19 7.03 -17.63
N GLU A 54 -19.87 7.71 -18.73
CA GLU A 54 -18.54 8.23 -18.97
C GLU A 54 -18.17 9.30 -17.93
N GLU A 55 -19.14 10.08 -17.48
CA GLU A 55 -18.98 11.12 -16.47
C GLU A 55 -18.59 10.54 -15.11
N SER A 56 -19.25 9.48 -14.64
CA SER A 56 -18.93 8.84 -13.36
C SER A 56 -17.55 8.17 -13.38
N TYR A 57 -17.17 7.55 -14.50
CA TYR A 57 -15.85 6.95 -14.66
C TYR A 57 -14.74 8.00 -14.82
N ALA A 58 -15.04 9.13 -15.49
CA ALA A 58 -14.13 10.26 -15.56
C ALA A 58 -13.92 10.90 -14.18
N LEU A 59 -14.99 11.06 -13.39
CA LEU A 59 -14.89 11.51 -12.00
C LEU A 59 -14.04 10.57 -11.16
N TYR A 60 -14.25 9.25 -11.28
CA TYR A 60 -13.42 8.25 -10.62
C TYR A 60 -11.93 8.41 -10.99
N ARG A 61 -11.62 8.55 -12.29
CA ARG A 61 -10.26 8.77 -12.78
C ARG A 61 -9.65 10.07 -12.25
N GLN A 62 -10.43 11.13 -12.15
CA GLN A 62 -9.99 12.44 -11.63
C GLN A 62 -9.58 12.39 -10.15
N SER A 63 -10.11 11.47 -9.36
CA SER A 63 -9.69 11.28 -7.96
C SER A 63 -8.23 10.78 -7.82
N GLY A 64 -7.57 10.45 -8.92
CA GLY A 64 -6.24 9.86 -8.95
C GLY A 64 -6.24 8.34 -9.04
N LEU A 65 -7.37 7.68 -8.81
CA LEU A 65 -7.50 6.24 -9.00
C LEU A 65 -7.25 5.88 -10.47
N ASN A 66 -6.43 4.87 -10.71
CA ASN A 66 -6.02 4.46 -12.06
C ASN A 66 -6.57 3.09 -12.47
N THR A 67 -7.23 2.40 -11.55
CA THR A 67 -7.74 1.05 -11.74
C THR A 67 -9.13 0.93 -11.11
N MET A 68 -10.07 0.34 -11.83
CA MET A 68 -11.44 0.13 -11.38
C MET A 68 -11.61 -1.31 -10.90
N LEU A 69 -11.96 -1.52 -9.64
CA LEU A 69 -12.42 -2.82 -9.14
C LEU A 69 -13.94 -2.92 -9.34
N PHE A 70 -14.39 -3.91 -10.08
CA PHE A 70 -15.79 -4.05 -10.48
C PHE A 70 -16.69 -4.63 -9.37
N THR A 71 -16.87 -3.91 -8.26
CA THR A 71 -17.67 -4.34 -7.12
C THR A 71 -19.17 -4.11 -7.27
N ASN A 72 -19.59 -3.13 -8.05
CA ASN A 72 -21.00 -2.74 -8.19
C ASN A 72 -21.74 -3.43 -9.35
N HIS A 73 -21.19 -4.52 -9.86
CA HIS A 73 -21.86 -5.31 -10.89
C HIS A 73 -22.99 -6.20 -10.35
N SER A 74 -23.20 -6.21 -9.03
CA SER A 74 -24.34 -6.80 -8.37
C SER A 74 -25.28 -5.72 -7.88
N VAL A 75 -26.41 -5.51 -8.55
CA VAL A 75 -27.50 -4.74 -7.98
C VAL A 75 -28.22 -5.62 -6.98
N GLN A 76 -28.20 -5.24 -5.69
CA GLN A 76 -29.18 -5.77 -4.76
C GLN A 76 -30.55 -5.21 -5.14
N THR A 77 -31.35 -6.01 -5.79
CA THR A 77 -32.79 -5.72 -5.87
C THR A 77 -33.42 -6.07 -4.50
N ALA A 78 -34.42 -5.28 -4.10
CA ALA A 78 -35.07 -5.34 -2.78
C ALA A 78 -35.78 -6.68 -2.42
N SER A 79 -35.73 -7.69 -3.27
CA SER A 79 -36.16 -9.05 -2.91
C SER A 79 -34.92 -9.82 -2.47
N SER A 80 -34.91 -10.26 -1.21
CA SER A 80 -33.85 -11.00 -0.51
C SER A 80 -33.29 -12.23 -1.22
N ASP A 81 -33.83 -12.62 -2.36
CA ASP A 81 -33.47 -13.83 -3.09
C ASP A 81 -32.72 -13.58 -4.41
N ASN A 82 -32.48 -12.33 -4.80
CA ASN A 82 -31.87 -12.02 -6.09
C ASN A 82 -30.77 -10.96 -5.97
N LEU A 83 -29.61 -11.40 -5.56
CA LEU A 83 -28.36 -10.76 -5.95
C LEU A 83 -28.20 -11.02 -7.46
N HIS A 84 -28.69 -10.11 -8.28
CA HIS A 84 -28.45 -10.21 -9.71
C HIS A 84 -27.02 -9.77 -9.99
N TYR A 85 -26.14 -10.71 -10.21
CA TYR A 85 -24.93 -10.50 -10.98
C TYR A 85 -25.38 -9.89 -12.32
N LEU A 86 -24.96 -8.66 -12.60
CA LEU A 86 -25.32 -7.96 -13.85
C LEU A 86 -24.72 -8.61 -15.10
N GLY A 87 -24.05 -9.75 -14.92
CA GLY A 87 -23.53 -10.60 -15.96
C GLY A 87 -22.47 -9.95 -16.83
N SER A 88 -22.08 -10.65 -17.85
CA SER A 88 -21.06 -10.25 -18.82
C SER A 88 -21.36 -8.92 -19.51
N GLY A 89 -22.64 -8.53 -19.69
CA GLY A 89 -23.03 -7.27 -20.31
C GLY A 89 -22.63 -6.02 -19.51
N ALA A 90 -22.77 -6.06 -18.18
CA ALA A 90 -22.33 -4.95 -17.34
C ALA A 90 -20.80 -4.87 -17.26
N THR A 91 -20.12 -6.02 -17.16
CA THR A 91 -18.66 -6.09 -17.21
C THR A 91 -18.12 -5.52 -18.51
N MET A 92 -18.69 -5.89 -19.65
CA MET A 92 -18.32 -5.34 -20.96
C MET A 92 -18.51 -3.83 -21.02
N ARG A 93 -19.64 -3.33 -20.54
CA ARG A 93 -19.90 -1.88 -20.50
C ARG A 93 -18.88 -1.15 -19.62
N SER A 94 -18.52 -1.71 -18.48
CA SER A 94 -17.50 -1.14 -17.60
C SER A 94 -16.11 -1.14 -18.25
N LEU A 95 -15.72 -2.21 -18.93
CA LEU A 95 -14.46 -2.28 -19.68
C LEU A 95 -14.41 -1.23 -20.80
N GLU A 96 -15.51 -1.03 -21.55
CA GLU A 96 -15.61 0.05 -22.53
C GLU A 96 -15.39 1.44 -21.90
N LEU A 97 -16.02 1.69 -20.76
CA LEU A 97 -15.90 2.97 -20.04
C LEU A 97 -14.50 3.16 -19.47
N CYS A 98 -13.90 2.11 -18.88
CA CYS A 98 -12.52 2.14 -18.41
C CYS A 98 -11.55 2.49 -19.56
N ARG A 99 -11.71 1.86 -20.73
CA ARG A 99 -10.87 2.16 -21.90
C ARG A 99 -11.02 3.62 -22.36
N LYS A 100 -12.23 4.15 -22.39
CA LYS A 100 -12.50 5.55 -22.75
C LYS A 100 -11.88 6.54 -21.77
N THR A 101 -11.85 6.21 -20.50
CA THR A 101 -11.39 7.11 -19.44
C THR A 101 -9.93 6.85 -19.02
N GLY A 102 -9.26 5.88 -19.65
CA GLY A 102 -7.86 5.53 -19.36
C GLY A 102 -7.66 4.86 -18.00
N LEU A 103 -8.62 4.03 -17.59
CA LEU A 103 -8.56 3.19 -16.40
C LEU A 103 -8.18 1.76 -16.74
N ASN A 104 -7.40 1.13 -15.88
CA ASN A 104 -7.26 -0.32 -15.84
C ASN A 104 -8.46 -0.96 -15.10
N ALA A 105 -8.55 -2.29 -15.15
CA ALA A 105 -9.64 -3.04 -14.54
C ALA A 105 -9.14 -4.18 -13.66
N ILE A 106 -9.80 -4.37 -12.52
CA ILE A 106 -9.77 -5.60 -11.73
C ILE A 106 -11.16 -6.22 -11.87
N LEU A 107 -11.24 -7.37 -12.51
CA LEU A 107 -12.50 -8.12 -12.62
C LEU A 107 -12.90 -8.65 -11.25
N ASN A 108 -14.19 -8.86 -11.01
CA ASN A 108 -14.68 -9.35 -9.73
C ASN A 108 -15.55 -10.60 -9.92
N TYR A 109 -15.10 -11.70 -9.34
CA TYR A 109 -15.80 -12.99 -9.29
C TYR A 109 -16.26 -13.36 -7.87
N GLY A 110 -16.19 -12.44 -6.89
CA GLY A 110 -16.48 -12.70 -5.49
C GLY A 110 -17.89 -13.28 -5.23
N TRP A 111 -18.88 -12.92 -6.04
CA TRP A 111 -20.24 -13.45 -5.94
C TRP A 111 -20.38 -14.89 -6.39
N TRP A 112 -19.54 -15.34 -7.30
CA TRP A 112 -19.54 -16.70 -7.80
C TRP A 112 -19.33 -17.74 -6.68
N TYR A 113 -18.47 -17.42 -5.70
CA TYR A 113 -18.22 -18.28 -4.55
C TYR A 113 -19.49 -18.53 -3.74
N TYR A 114 -20.23 -17.49 -3.39
CA TYR A 114 -21.47 -17.61 -2.61
C TYR A 114 -22.52 -18.45 -3.32
N GLU A 115 -22.67 -18.30 -4.62
CA GLU A 115 -23.61 -19.10 -5.39
C GLU A 115 -23.16 -20.56 -5.59
N TRP A 116 -21.89 -20.76 -5.82
CA TRP A 116 -21.35 -22.10 -6.17
C TRP A 116 -20.99 -22.92 -4.93
N VAL A 117 -20.32 -22.35 -3.94
CA VAL A 117 -19.84 -23.08 -2.75
C VAL A 117 -20.91 -23.16 -1.66
N GLU A 118 -21.58 -22.06 -1.33
CA GLU A 118 -22.59 -22.02 -0.29
C GLU A 118 -24.00 -22.33 -0.81
N GLY A 119 -24.33 -21.93 -2.02
CA GLY A 119 -25.64 -22.16 -2.64
C GLY A 119 -25.81 -23.53 -3.30
N GLY A 120 -24.77 -24.36 -3.40
CA GLY A 120 -24.81 -25.69 -4.01
C GLY A 120 -25.20 -25.68 -5.50
N LYS A 121 -25.11 -24.54 -6.18
CA LYS A 121 -25.37 -24.42 -7.61
C LYS A 121 -24.13 -24.84 -8.39
N SER A 122 -24.23 -25.85 -9.23
CA SER A 122 -23.22 -26.16 -10.25
C SER A 122 -23.44 -25.23 -11.45
N TYR A 123 -22.66 -24.18 -11.58
CA TYR A 123 -22.51 -23.50 -12.87
C TYR A 123 -21.59 -24.37 -13.73
N GLY A 124 -21.99 -24.58 -15.00
CA GLY A 124 -21.24 -25.43 -15.92
C GLY A 124 -19.75 -25.08 -15.96
N ASP A 125 -19.05 -25.96 -16.42
CA ASP A 125 -17.63 -26.25 -16.55
C ASP A 125 -16.55 -25.33 -15.97
N THR A 126 -16.67 -23.99 -15.86
CA THR A 126 -15.72 -23.12 -15.12
C THR A 126 -16.31 -21.75 -14.78
N PRO A 127 -15.91 -21.10 -13.65
CA PRO A 127 -16.30 -19.73 -13.33
C PRO A 127 -15.74 -18.69 -14.31
N PHE A 128 -14.72 -19.07 -15.08
CA PHE A 128 -14.03 -18.19 -16.02
C PHE A 128 -14.47 -18.43 -17.47
N SER A 129 -15.65 -19.01 -17.70
CA SER A 129 -16.18 -19.30 -19.04
C SER A 129 -16.40 -18.07 -19.91
N ASP A 130 -16.64 -16.92 -19.29
CA ASP A 130 -16.87 -15.64 -19.97
C ASP A 130 -15.60 -14.94 -20.49
N TYR A 131 -14.45 -15.53 -20.21
CA TYR A 131 -13.15 -15.03 -20.59
C TYR A 131 -13.03 -14.59 -22.06
N ASN A 132 -13.58 -15.36 -23.00
CA ASN A 132 -13.53 -15.02 -24.44
C ASN A 132 -14.23 -13.71 -24.78
N LEU A 133 -15.17 -13.27 -23.93
CA LEU A 133 -15.87 -11.99 -24.12
C LEU A 133 -14.95 -10.80 -23.83
N TYR A 134 -13.89 -10.98 -23.03
CA TYR A 134 -13.00 -9.92 -22.60
C TYR A 134 -11.66 -9.88 -23.35
N GLU A 135 -11.51 -10.69 -24.40
CA GLU A 135 -10.27 -10.81 -25.18
C GLU A 135 -9.74 -9.45 -25.66
N ASP A 136 -10.63 -8.59 -26.17
CA ASP A 136 -10.27 -7.25 -26.66
C ASP A 136 -9.84 -6.27 -25.56
N TYR A 137 -10.00 -6.63 -24.27
CA TYR A 137 -9.71 -5.80 -23.11
C TYR A 137 -8.59 -6.35 -22.21
N LYS A 138 -7.93 -7.42 -22.60
CA LYS A 138 -6.88 -8.07 -21.80
C LYS A 138 -5.74 -7.14 -21.40
N ASP A 139 -5.38 -6.23 -22.28
CA ASP A 139 -4.31 -5.26 -22.07
C ASP A 139 -4.55 -4.31 -20.89
N MET A 140 -5.78 -4.15 -20.47
CA MET A 140 -6.15 -3.29 -19.35
C MET A 140 -6.60 -4.04 -18.10
N ILE A 141 -6.78 -5.36 -18.16
CA ILE A 141 -7.10 -6.19 -16.99
C ILE A 141 -5.79 -6.43 -16.24
N VAL A 142 -5.69 -5.90 -15.02
CA VAL A 142 -4.49 -5.98 -14.19
C VAL A 142 -4.61 -6.91 -12.99
N GLY A 143 -5.80 -7.47 -12.74
CA GLY A 143 -6.06 -8.40 -11.65
C GLY A 143 -7.47 -8.96 -11.72
N VAL A 144 -7.70 -10.02 -10.94
CA VAL A 144 -9.03 -10.62 -10.77
C VAL A 144 -9.28 -10.85 -9.28
N HIS A 145 -10.28 -10.17 -8.76
CA HIS A 145 -10.74 -10.32 -7.38
C HIS A 145 -11.66 -11.53 -7.29
N ILE A 146 -11.26 -12.52 -6.52
CA ILE A 146 -11.93 -13.82 -6.40
C ILE A 146 -12.81 -13.87 -5.17
N ALA A 147 -12.33 -13.33 -4.05
CA ALA A 147 -13.07 -13.31 -2.80
C ALA A 147 -12.65 -12.16 -1.90
N ASP A 148 -13.61 -11.71 -1.12
CA ASP A 148 -13.42 -10.76 -0.04
C ASP A 148 -13.55 -11.49 1.30
N GLU A 149 -12.57 -11.30 2.16
CA GLU A 149 -12.52 -11.82 3.53
C GLU A 149 -12.84 -13.34 3.66
N PRO A 150 -12.13 -14.24 2.93
CA PRO A 150 -12.36 -15.68 3.07
C PRO A 150 -11.97 -16.16 4.48
N LYS A 151 -12.83 -16.92 5.13
CA LYS A 151 -12.52 -17.56 6.41
C LYS A 151 -11.39 -18.57 6.25
N TYR A 152 -10.67 -18.83 7.35
CA TYR A 152 -9.57 -19.81 7.38
C TYR A 152 -9.95 -21.18 6.77
N ASN A 153 -11.14 -21.69 7.08
CA ASN A 153 -11.64 -22.97 6.57
C ASN A 153 -12.12 -22.93 5.11
N GLN A 154 -12.26 -21.74 4.52
CA GLN A 154 -12.64 -21.56 3.13
C GLN A 154 -11.44 -21.45 2.19
N ILE A 155 -10.23 -21.23 2.71
CA ILE A 155 -9.02 -21.09 1.89
C ILE A 155 -8.81 -22.32 0.98
N ASP A 156 -9.14 -23.52 1.46
CA ASP A 156 -9.00 -24.76 0.67
C ASP A 156 -9.90 -24.79 -0.57
N ASP A 157 -11.04 -24.11 -0.54
CA ASP A 157 -11.93 -24.03 -1.69
C ASP A 157 -11.32 -23.18 -2.81
N TYR A 158 -10.67 -22.07 -2.44
CA TYR A 158 -9.96 -21.20 -3.39
C TYR A 158 -8.62 -21.78 -3.87
N ALA A 159 -8.05 -22.73 -3.13
CA ALA A 159 -6.78 -23.39 -3.42
C ALA A 159 -6.94 -24.65 -4.31
N LYS A 160 -8.16 -25.02 -4.73
CA LYS A 160 -8.39 -26.19 -5.58
C LYS A 160 -7.57 -26.10 -6.87
N GLU A 161 -6.75 -27.11 -7.13
CA GLU A 161 -5.87 -27.16 -8.31
C GLU A 161 -6.65 -26.97 -9.62
N SER A 162 -7.86 -27.56 -9.72
CA SER A 162 -8.71 -27.41 -10.90
C SER A 162 -9.14 -25.97 -11.13
N LEU A 163 -9.51 -25.25 -10.08
CA LEU A 163 -9.90 -23.83 -10.14
C LEU A 163 -8.72 -22.95 -10.57
N ILE A 164 -7.55 -23.17 -9.97
CA ILE A 164 -6.34 -22.42 -10.30
C ILE A 164 -5.84 -22.76 -11.71
N ALA A 165 -5.92 -24.03 -12.13
CA ALA A 165 -5.57 -24.42 -13.50
C ALA A 165 -6.48 -23.75 -14.54
N ASP A 166 -7.80 -23.67 -14.26
CA ASP A 166 -8.74 -22.97 -15.11
C ASP A 166 -8.46 -21.47 -15.18
N TYR A 167 -8.15 -20.85 -14.02
CA TYR A 167 -7.74 -19.46 -13.96
C TYR A 167 -6.48 -19.19 -14.81
N LYS A 168 -5.42 -19.95 -14.59
CA LYS A 168 -4.12 -19.80 -15.30
C LYS A 168 -4.23 -20.02 -16.81
N ARG A 169 -5.24 -20.76 -17.26
CA ARG A 169 -5.49 -20.94 -18.70
C ARG A 169 -5.95 -19.66 -19.38
N VAL A 170 -6.59 -18.75 -18.64
CA VAL A 170 -7.28 -17.58 -19.18
C VAL A 170 -6.67 -16.27 -18.73
N TYR A 171 -6.10 -16.21 -17.54
CA TYR A 171 -5.53 -15.00 -16.94
C TYR A 171 -4.06 -15.17 -16.57
N ASP A 172 -3.28 -14.17 -16.91
CA ASP A 172 -1.88 -14.00 -16.51
C ASP A 172 -1.73 -12.70 -15.69
N VAL A 173 -2.57 -12.55 -14.69
CA VAL A 173 -2.62 -11.42 -13.75
C VAL A 173 -2.89 -11.94 -12.33
N PRO A 174 -2.72 -11.14 -11.27
CA PRO A 174 -2.95 -11.59 -9.90
C PRO A 174 -4.34 -12.19 -9.66
N TYR A 175 -4.35 -13.38 -9.03
CA TYR A 175 -5.50 -14.04 -8.43
C TYR A 175 -5.67 -13.48 -7.02
N MET A 176 -6.58 -12.55 -6.83
CA MET A 176 -6.66 -11.72 -5.63
C MET A 176 -7.75 -12.21 -4.68
N LEU A 177 -7.35 -12.61 -3.48
CA LEU A 177 -8.21 -12.71 -2.32
C LEU A 177 -7.84 -11.58 -1.36
N ASN A 178 -8.82 -10.78 -0.94
CA ASN A 178 -8.60 -9.81 0.12
C ASN A 178 -8.78 -10.49 1.47
N LEU A 179 -7.74 -10.54 2.30
CA LEU A 179 -7.73 -11.28 3.55
C LEU A 179 -8.30 -10.45 4.70
N TYR A 180 -8.94 -11.14 5.67
CA TYR A 180 -9.37 -10.52 6.93
C TYR A 180 -8.23 -9.77 7.62
N PRO A 181 -8.52 -8.65 8.29
CA PRO A 181 -7.57 -7.98 9.18
C PRO A 181 -7.32 -8.78 10.47
N SER A 182 -6.20 -8.48 11.13
CA SER A 182 -5.79 -9.21 12.35
C SER A 182 -6.72 -9.03 13.57
N TYR A 183 -7.66 -8.11 13.52
CA TYR A 183 -8.69 -7.94 14.56
C TYR A 183 -9.95 -8.78 14.31
N ALA A 184 -10.04 -9.49 13.21
CA ALA A 184 -11.13 -10.43 12.96
C ALA A 184 -11.14 -11.55 14.01
N GLY A 185 -12.31 -12.06 14.31
CA GLY A 185 -12.49 -13.11 15.30
C GLY A 185 -11.83 -14.44 14.90
N GLN A 186 -11.59 -15.31 15.88
CA GLN A 186 -11.00 -16.64 15.65
C GLN A 186 -11.82 -17.50 14.69
N ASP A 187 -13.13 -17.28 14.62
CA ASP A 187 -14.01 -17.97 13.66
C ASP A 187 -13.70 -17.59 12.20
N ALA A 188 -13.10 -16.42 11.99
CA ALA A 188 -12.66 -15.97 10.67
C ALA A 188 -11.21 -16.38 10.35
N ILE A 189 -10.25 -16.07 11.23
CA ILE A 189 -8.83 -16.24 10.98
C ILE A 189 -8.24 -17.55 11.53
N GLY A 190 -9.02 -18.38 12.18
CA GLY A 190 -8.56 -19.63 12.82
C GLY A 190 -7.94 -19.41 14.20
N TYR A 191 -7.72 -20.50 14.92
CA TYR A 191 -7.26 -20.48 16.32
C TYR A 191 -5.74 -20.35 16.47
N GLU A 192 -4.98 -20.59 15.40
CA GLU A 192 -3.50 -20.52 15.41
C GLU A 192 -2.96 -19.09 15.26
N GLY A 193 -3.86 -18.13 15.07
CA GLY A 193 -3.57 -16.72 15.00
C GLY A 193 -3.32 -16.17 13.60
N TYR A 194 -3.24 -14.84 13.51
CA TYR A 194 -3.28 -14.12 12.26
C TYR A 194 -2.12 -14.46 11.30
N LYS A 195 -0.91 -14.59 11.82
CA LYS A 195 0.25 -14.96 10.98
C LYS A 195 0.04 -16.31 10.28
N GLN A 196 -0.54 -17.29 10.99
CA GLN A 196 -0.82 -18.59 10.41
C GLN A 196 -1.91 -18.53 9.36
N TYR A 197 -2.93 -17.70 9.55
CA TYR A 197 -3.97 -17.44 8.56
C TYR A 197 -3.37 -16.94 7.24
N VAL A 198 -2.54 -15.90 7.31
CA VAL A 198 -1.85 -15.33 6.13
C VAL A 198 -0.89 -16.34 5.49
N GLN A 199 -0.13 -17.08 6.31
CA GLN A 199 0.80 -18.11 5.82
C GLN A 199 0.05 -19.25 5.13
N THR A 200 -1.09 -19.70 5.67
CA THR A 200 -1.91 -20.75 5.07
C THR A 200 -2.41 -20.35 3.68
N TYR A 201 -2.86 -19.10 3.53
CA TYR A 201 -3.23 -18.57 2.22
C TYR A 201 -2.03 -18.57 1.25
N ALA A 202 -0.89 -18.08 1.71
CA ALA A 202 0.31 -18.03 0.88
C ALA A 202 0.75 -19.43 0.43
N ASP A 203 0.82 -20.38 1.36
CA ASP A 203 1.27 -21.75 1.08
C ASP A 203 0.31 -22.52 0.18
N LYS A 204 -0.99 -22.33 0.35
CA LYS A 204 -2.00 -23.10 -0.39
C LYS A 204 -2.39 -22.47 -1.73
N VAL A 205 -2.41 -21.15 -1.82
CA VAL A 205 -2.87 -20.42 -3.00
C VAL A 205 -1.71 -19.79 -3.76
N LEU A 206 -0.94 -18.88 -3.12
CA LEU A 206 0.06 -18.10 -3.84
C LEU A 206 1.20 -18.94 -4.40
N THR A 207 1.62 -20.00 -3.72
CA THR A 207 2.68 -20.90 -4.20
C THR A 207 2.31 -21.66 -5.46
N GLN A 208 1.02 -21.73 -5.81
CA GLN A 208 0.58 -22.33 -7.07
C GLN A 208 0.83 -21.43 -8.29
N PHE A 209 1.19 -20.17 -8.09
CA PHE A 209 1.55 -19.22 -9.15
C PHE A 209 3.06 -19.04 -9.20
N ASP A 210 3.65 -19.00 -10.39
CA ASP A 210 5.07 -18.71 -10.58
C ASP A 210 5.34 -17.23 -10.42
N ASP A 211 4.53 -16.40 -11.08
CA ASP A 211 4.54 -14.94 -11.08
C ASP A 211 3.18 -14.38 -10.65
N ASN A 212 3.02 -13.07 -10.67
CA ASN A 212 1.76 -12.38 -10.40
C ASN A 212 1.13 -12.69 -9.03
N ARG A 213 1.95 -12.98 -8.01
CA ARG A 213 1.51 -13.20 -6.65
C ARG A 213 1.18 -11.88 -5.98
N LEU A 214 -0.04 -11.78 -5.43
CA LEU A 214 -0.51 -10.60 -4.71
C LEU A 214 -1.11 -11.02 -3.37
N LEU A 215 -0.61 -10.44 -2.29
CA LEU A 215 -1.15 -10.61 -0.96
C LEU A 215 -1.90 -9.34 -0.58
N SER A 216 -3.21 -9.40 -0.44
CA SER A 216 -4.08 -8.27 -0.14
C SER A 216 -4.70 -8.41 1.25
N VAL A 217 -4.79 -7.30 1.98
CA VAL A 217 -5.44 -7.21 3.29
C VAL A 217 -6.09 -5.86 3.47
N ASP A 218 -7.23 -5.84 4.11
CA ASP A 218 -7.82 -4.62 4.64
C ASP A 218 -7.52 -4.46 6.15
N PHE A 219 -7.27 -3.25 6.57
CA PHE A 219 -7.12 -2.89 7.97
C PHE A 219 -7.48 -1.40 8.14
N TYR A 220 -8.48 -1.14 8.95
CA TYR A 220 -8.99 0.21 9.17
C TYR A 220 -8.57 0.71 10.56
N PRO A 221 -7.53 1.57 10.64
CA PRO A 221 -6.91 1.94 11.91
C PRO A 221 -7.70 2.97 12.73
N PHE A 222 -8.59 3.74 12.09
CA PHE A 222 -9.33 4.82 12.73
C PHE A 222 -10.76 4.37 13.07
N ARG A 223 -11.01 4.07 14.35
CA ARG A 223 -12.29 3.55 14.84
C ARG A 223 -13.02 4.58 15.68
N ALA A 224 -14.35 4.64 15.56
CA ALA A 224 -15.21 5.54 16.33
C ALA A 224 -15.10 5.35 17.85
N SER A 225 -14.77 4.15 18.30
CA SER A 225 -14.61 3.81 19.72
C SER A 225 -13.29 4.27 20.34
N SER A 226 -12.36 4.82 19.56
CA SER A 226 -11.01 5.17 20.02
C SER A 226 -10.56 6.51 19.48
N SER A 227 -9.98 7.34 20.33
CA SER A 227 -9.26 8.55 19.91
C SER A 227 -7.85 8.26 19.39
N SER A 228 -7.39 7.02 19.45
CA SER A 228 -6.08 6.57 19.00
C SER A 228 -6.23 5.55 17.87
N MET A 229 -5.17 5.44 17.06
CA MET A 229 -5.08 4.42 16.03
C MET A 229 -5.11 3.01 16.62
N HIS A 230 -5.69 2.07 15.90
CA HIS A 230 -5.79 0.68 16.36
C HIS A 230 -4.41 0.06 16.56
N SER A 231 -4.11 -0.42 17.76
CA SER A 231 -2.77 -0.87 18.16
C SER A 231 -2.23 -2.08 17.37
N ALA A 232 -3.10 -2.93 16.83
CA ALA A 232 -2.70 -4.09 16.04
C ALA A 232 -2.32 -3.75 14.58
N TRP A 233 -2.47 -2.52 14.14
CA TRP A 233 -2.26 -2.13 12.74
C TRP A 233 -0.86 -2.49 12.23
N LEU A 234 0.18 -2.01 12.90
CA LEU A 234 1.56 -2.29 12.50
C LEU A 234 1.90 -3.78 12.53
N ALA A 235 1.39 -4.52 13.53
CA ALA A 235 1.61 -5.96 13.62
C ALA A 235 0.90 -6.73 12.50
N CYS A 236 -0.31 -6.30 12.09
CA CYS A 236 -1.01 -6.85 10.93
C CYS A 236 -0.16 -6.72 9.67
N TYR A 237 0.27 -5.50 9.37
CA TYR A 237 1.08 -5.23 8.18
C TYR A 237 2.45 -5.92 8.23
N ASN A 238 3.08 -6.02 9.40
CA ASN A 238 4.35 -6.74 9.55
C ASN A 238 4.22 -8.25 9.28
N ASN A 239 3.10 -8.87 9.66
CA ASN A 239 2.82 -10.27 9.33
C ASN A 239 2.64 -10.45 7.82
N VAL A 240 1.83 -9.58 7.18
CA VAL A 240 1.57 -9.60 5.75
C VAL A 240 2.87 -9.42 4.96
N ALA A 241 3.64 -8.36 5.27
CA ALA A 241 4.90 -8.07 4.60
C ALA A 241 5.94 -9.19 4.75
N SER A 242 6.01 -9.81 5.93
CA SER A 242 6.94 -10.93 6.17
C SER A 242 6.58 -12.15 5.32
N VAL A 243 5.29 -12.46 5.18
CA VAL A 243 4.82 -13.57 4.34
C VAL A 243 4.98 -13.23 2.86
N ALA A 244 4.63 -12.02 2.44
CA ALA A 244 4.81 -11.55 1.07
C ALA A 244 6.26 -11.66 0.62
N LYS A 245 7.21 -11.22 1.47
CA LYS A 245 8.65 -11.36 1.21
C LYS A 245 9.06 -12.83 1.03
N SER A 246 8.57 -13.72 1.87
CA SER A 246 8.94 -15.16 1.81
C SER A 246 8.42 -15.85 0.54
N THR A 247 7.37 -15.33 -0.07
CA THR A 247 6.73 -15.87 -1.27
C THR A 247 7.03 -15.08 -2.53
N GLY A 248 7.76 -13.97 -2.44
CA GLY A 248 8.01 -13.06 -3.57
C GLY A 248 6.72 -12.41 -4.08
N SER A 249 5.77 -12.14 -3.18
CA SER A 249 4.48 -11.57 -3.55
C SER A 249 4.50 -10.05 -3.48
N LYS A 250 3.78 -9.39 -4.39
CA LYS A 250 3.37 -7.98 -4.24
C LYS A 250 2.39 -7.84 -3.09
N GLN A 251 2.23 -6.63 -2.58
CA GLN A 251 1.39 -6.34 -1.42
C GLN A 251 0.34 -5.30 -1.76
N SER A 252 -0.90 -5.57 -1.34
CA SER A 252 -2.04 -4.65 -1.47
C SER A 252 -2.61 -4.34 -0.09
N TYR A 253 -2.74 -3.05 0.22
CA TYR A 253 -3.32 -2.58 1.48
C TYR A 253 -4.50 -1.66 1.22
N TYR A 254 -5.55 -1.83 2.02
CA TYR A 254 -6.70 -0.94 1.93
C TYR A 254 -6.52 0.29 2.83
N ILE A 255 -6.89 1.43 2.27
CA ILE A 255 -6.89 2.75 2.90
C ILE A 255 -8.32 3.08 3.29
N GLN A 256 -8.53 3.41 4.55
CA GLN A 256 -9.85 3.78 5.07
C GLN A 256 -10.27 5.14 4.51
N THR A 257 -11.37 5.16 3.77
CA THR A 257 -12.01 6.36 3.21
C THR A 257 -13.51 6.39 3.45
N ALA A 258 -13.98 5.68 4.47
CA ALA A 258 -15.36 5.71 4.95
C ALA A 258 -15.42 6.36 6.34
N VAL A 259 -16.44 7.17 6.58
CA VAL A 259 -16.65 7.95 7.80
C VAL A 259 -18.04 7.74 8.36
N GLY A 260 -18.13 7.53 9.67
CA GLY A 260 -19.37 7.22 10.37
C GLY A 260 -19.47 5.73 10.71
N ASN A 261 -20.57 5.35 11.37
CA ASN A 261 -20.82 4.01 11.87
C ASN A 261 -19.67 3.53 12.78
N GLU A 262 -19.02 2.39 12.50
CA GLU A 262 -17.88 1.87 13.28
C GLU A 262 -16.57 2.62 13.03
N PHE A 263 -16.51 3.50 12.06
CA PHE A 263 -15.31 4.27 11.70
C PHE A 263 -15.25 5.61 12.44
N GLN A 264 -14.08 6.24 12.43
CA GLN A 264 -13.91 7.57 13.02
C GLN A 264 -14.85 8.57 12.35
N GLY A 265 -15.43 9.47 13.14
CA GLY A 265 -16.40 10.45 12.67
C GLY A 265 -15.85 11.53 11.74
N GLU A 266 -14.51 11.70 11.69
CA GLU A 266 -13.83 12.61 10.76
C GLU A 266 -12.49 12.02 10.33
N LEU A 267 -12.27 11.97 9.03
CA LEU A 267 -10.99 11.69 8.40
C LEU A 267 -10.64 12.85 7.48
N GLY A 268 -9.37 13.18 7.40
CA GLY A 268 -8.86 14.22 6.53
C GLY A 268 -7.62 13.79 5.75
N GLN A 269 -6.96 14.76 5.16
CA GLN A 269 -5.74 14.52 4.38
C GLN A 269 -4.62 13.92 5.22
N ASP A 270 -4.49 14.33 6.49
CA ASP A 270 -3.41 13.86 7.39
C ASP A 270 -3.56 12.35 7.69
N GLU A 271 -4.80 11.86 7.88
CA GLU A 271 -5.10 10.43 8.08
C GLU A 271 -4.88 9.61 6.80
N ILE A 272 -5.23 10.13 5.63
CA ILE A 272 -4.94 9.47 4.34
C ILE A 272 -3.44 9.44 4.10
N CYS A 273 -2.74 10.55 4.33
CA CYS A 273 -1.27 10.65 4.24
C CYS A 273 -0.60 9.58 5.12
N MET A 274 -1.02 9.47 6.38
CA MET A 274 -0.47 8.50 7.32
C MET A 274 -0.67 7.06 6.86
N GLN A 275 -1.89 6.70 6.44
CA GLN A 275 -2.19 5.34 5.99
C GLN A 275 -1.32 4.94 4.80
N LEU A 276 -1.19 5.80 3.80
CA LEU A 276 -0.34 5.55 2.63
C LEU A 276 1.13 5.40 3.04
N ASN A 277 1.65 6.31 3.87
CA ASN A 277 3.06 6.27 4.30
C ASN A 277 3.36 5.02 5.15
N VAL A 278 2.43 4.62 6.05
CA VAL A 278 2.60 3.39 6.84
C VAL A 278 2.56 2.16 5.93
N ALA A 279 1.60 2.07 5.00
CA ALA A 279 1.55 0.96 4.05
C ALA A 279 2.84 0.88 3.21
N MET A 280 3.35 2.03 2.75
CA MET A 280 4.65 2.10 2.06
C MET A 280 5.82 1.66 2.94
N ALA A 281 5.82 1.94 4.26
CA ALA A 281 6.86 1.45 5.16
C ALA A 281 6.87 -0.08 5.30
N PHE A 282 5.80 -0.75 4.91
CA PHE A 282 5.68 -2.20 4.87
C PHE A 282 5.72 -2.79 3.45
N GLY A 283 6.06 -2.01 2.43
CA GLY A 283 6.30 -2.50 1.06
C GLY A 283 5.05 -2.58 0.19
N ALA A 284 4.09 -1.68 0.35
CA ALA A 284 2.88 -1.64 -0.46
C ALA A 284 3.19 -1.38 -1.95
N ASP A 285 2.60 -2.19 -2.83
CA ASP A 285 2.60 -2.02 -4.28
C ASP A 285 1.25 -1.51 -4.79
N TRP A 286 0.16 -1.95 -4.15
CA TRP A 286 -1.22 -1.63 -4.51
C TRP A 286 -1.95 -1.00 -3.33
N PHE A 287 -2.87 -0.09 -3.63
CA PHE A 287 -3.68 0.60 -2.63
C PHE A 287 -5.16 0.52 -3.01
N GLY A 288 -5.93 -0.21 -2.21
CA GLY A 288 -7.38 -0.18 -2.26
C GLY A 288 -7.94 0.93 -1.36
N PHE A 289 -8.99 1.60 -1.77
CA PHE A 289 -9.64 2.64 -0.96
C PHE A 289 -11.04 2.17 -0.56
N TYR A 290 -11.28 1.97 0.71
CA TYR A 290 -12.59 1.58 1.24
C TYR A 290 -13.28 2.76 1.89
N CYS A 291 -14.24 3.39 1.20
CA CYS A 291 -14.69 3.06 -0.14
C CYS A 291 -14.77 4.33 -1.03
N TYR A 292 -14.85 4.11 -2.34
CA TYR A 292 -15.04 5.22 -3.28
C TYR A 292 -16.48 5.72 -3.22
N GLU A 293 -17.45 4.86 -3.52
CA GLU A 293 -18.87 5.14 -3.38
C GLU A 293 -19.45 4.29 -2.25
N MET A 294 -20.48 4.78 -1.60
CA MET A 294 -21.05 4.13 -0.43
C MET A 294 -21.81 2.87 -0.81
N PRO A 295 -21.66 1.75 -0.08
CA PRO A 295 -22.55 0.61 -0.26
C PRO A 295 -24.00 1.01 -0.01
N ARG A 296 -24.91 0.53 -0.85
CA ARG A 296 -26.33 0.88 -0.82
C ARG A 296 -27.14 -0.33 -0.36
N THR A 297 -27.88 -0.17 0.73
CA THR A 297 -28.92 -1.13 1.13
C THR A 297 -30.25 -0.57 0.67
N TYR A 298 -30.86 -1.17 -0.37
CA TYR A 298 -32.14 -0.71 -0.89
C TYR A 298 -33.27 -1.17 0.02
N LEU A 299 -34.19 -0.24 0.28
CA LEU A 299 -35.43 -0.49 1.01
C LEU A 299 -36.54 -0.96 0.06
N GLU A 300 -37.67 -1.45 0.63
CA GLU A 300 -38.81 -1.97 -0.15
C GLU A 300 -39.44 -0.91 -1.07
N ASP A 301 -39.33 0.36 -0.72
CA ASP A 301 -39.85 1.49 -1.53
C ASP A 301 -38.89 1.95 -2.64
N GLY A 302 -37.73 1.27 -2.80
CA GLY A 302 -36.71 1.59 -3.78
C GLY A 302 -35.74 2.71 -3.35
N THR A 303 -35.93 3.28 -2.18
CA THR A 303 -34.94 4.18 -1.56
C THR A 303 -33.79 3.36 -0.95
N TYR A 304 -32.72 4.00 -0.51
CA TYR A 304 -31.62 3.32 0.21
C TYR A 304 -31.21 4.12 1.45
N GLU A 305 -30.77 3.38 2.48
CA GLU A 305 -30.13 3.99 3.65
C GLU A 305 -28.61 4.03 3.43
N PRO A 306 -27.97 5.18 3.68
CA PRO A 306 -26.52 5.29 3.61
C PRO A 306 -25.89 4.52 4.80
N MET A 307 -24.92 3.63 4.50
CA MET A 307 -24.19 2.90 5.52
C MET A 307 -23.25 3.82 6.32
N TYR A 308 -22.70 4.83 5.68
CA TYR A 308 -21.74 5.78 6.24
C TYR A 308 -22.23 7.21 6.10
N SER A 309 -21.63 8.15 6.82
CA SER A 309 -21.91 9.58 6.66
C SER A 309 -21.46 10.08 5.29
N TYR A 310 -20.27 9.67 4.86
CA TYR A 310 -19.71 9.86 3.53
C TYR A 310 -18.51 8.91 3.32
N CYS A 311 -18.14 8.75 2.06
CA CYS A 311 -16.94 8.08 1.59
C CYS A 311 -16.11 9.04 0.74
N MET A 312 -15.41 8.58 -0.29
CA MET A 312 -14.84 9.52 -1.27
C MET A 312 -15.95 10.33 -1.98
N LEU A 313 -17.14 9.74 -2.15
CA LEU A 313 -18.33 10.48 -2.52
C LEU A 313 -19.29 10.65 -1.33
N ASN A 314 -20.02 11.76 -1.35
CA ASN A 314 -21.17 12.00 -0.48
C ASN A 314 -22.34 11.08 -0.89
N PRO A 315 -23.38 10.90 -0.05
CA PRO A 315 -24.57 10.11 -0.40
C PRO A 315 -25.29 10.57 -1.68
N ASP A 316 -25.15 11.85 -2.04
CA ASP A 316 -25.71 12.41 -3.26
C ASP A 316 -24.84 12.24 -4.52
N GLY A 317 -23.73 11.51 -4.41
CA GLY A 317 -22.77 11.26 -5.49
C GLY A 317 -21.77 12.38 -5.75
N THR A 318 -21.81 13.47 -4.99
CA THR A 318 -20.83 14.56 -5.13
C THR A 318 -19.50 14.25 -4.42
N PRO A 319 -18.35 14.78 -4.90
CA PRO A 319 -17.08 14.62 -4.22
C PRO A 319 -17.10 15.14 -2.77
N SER A 320 -16.66 14.31 -1.83
CA SER A 320 -16.49 14.67 -0.43
C SER A 320 -15.11 15.30 -0.17
N PRO A 321 -14.83 15.82 1.03
CA PRO A 321 -13.48 16.23 1.40
C PRO A 321 -12.43 15.11 1.25
N LEU A 322 -12.82 13.83 1.47
CA LEU A 322 -11.91 12.68 1.30
C LEU A 322 -11.53 12.43 -0.16
N TYR A 323 -12.41 12.73 -1.10
CA TYR A 323 -12.09 12.65 -2.53
C TYR A 323 -10.87 13.52 -2.87
N TYR A 324 -10.86 14.77 -2.41
CA TYR A 324 -9.76 15.69 -2.67
C TYR A 324 -8.51 15.36 -1.85
N ALA A 325 -8.66 14.83 -0.65
CA ALA A 325 -7.56 14.35 0.16
C ALA A 325 -6.85 13.17 -0.53
N VAL A 326 -7.60 12.18 -1.02
CA VAL A 326 -7.08 11.03 -1.78
C VAL A 326 -6.40 11.50 -3.06
N GLN A 327 -7.04 12.40 -3.82
CA GLN A 327 -6.47 12.97 -5.05
C GLN A 327 -5.09 13.59 -4.80
N SER A 328 -5.00 14.42 -3.76
CA SER A 328 -3.76 15.09 -3.38
C SER A 328 -2.66 14.10 -2.99
N GLU A 329 -3.00 13.12 -2.17
CA GLU A 329 -2.03 12.16 -1.65
C GLU A 329 -1.58 11.14 -2.70
N ILE A 330 -2.48 10.69 -3.59
CA ILE A 330 -2.11 9.88 -4.76
C ILE A 330 -1.13 10.64 -5.65
N ALA A 331 -1.41 11.93 -5.94
CA ALA A 331 -0.49 12.74 -6.75
C ALA A 331 0.89 12.86 -6.09
N ARG A 332 0.93 13.01 -4.76
CA ARG A 332 2.17 13.10 -3.98
C ARG A 332 3.00 11.82 -4.07
N VAL A 333 2.41 10.64 -3.83
CA VAL A 333 3.14 9.38 -3.83
C VAL A 333 3.49 8.91 -5.24
N SER A 334 2.63 9.16 -6.23
CA SER A 334 2.90 8.86 -7.64
C SER A 334 4.10 9.62 -8.20
N ALA A 335 4.43 10.78 -7.65
CA ALA A 335 5.59 11.58 -8.07
C ALA A 335 6.95 10.87 -7.87
N PHE A 336 6.99 9.79 -7.08
CA PHE A 336 8.19 9.00 -6.84
C PHE A 336 7.95 7.48 -6.89
N SER A 337 6.86 7.04 -7.52
CA SER A 337 6.54 5.62 -7.70
C SER A 337 7.67 4.84 -8.35
N ASP A 338 8.27 5.37 -9.42
CA ASP A 338 9.41 4.77 -10.12
C ASP A 338 10.60 4.49 -9.19
N ALA A 339 10.89 5.44 -8.29
CA ALA A 339 11.97 5.30 -7.33
C ALA A 339 11.63 4.30 -6.24
N TYR A 340 10.40 4.31 -5.72
CA TYR A 340 9.98 3.43 -4.65
C TYR A 340 9.85 1.98 -5.12
N LEU A 341 9.16 1.74 -6.23
CA LEU A 341 8.90 0.40 -6.77
C LEU A 341 10.14 -0.29 -7.34
N ALA A 342 11.27 0.43 -7.43
CA ALA A 342 12.56 -0.15 -7.81
C ALA A 342 13.29 -0.84 -6.65
N TYR A 343 12.70 -0.90 -5.45
CA TYR A 343 13.31 -1.51 -4.26
C TYR A 343 12.36 -2.50 -3.59
N ASP A 344 12.93 -3.64 -3.18
CA ASP A 344 12.20 -4.67 -2.45
C ASP A 344 12.24 -4.40 -0.94
N TRP A 345 11.11 -4.56 -0.28
CA TRP A 345 11.01 -4.45 1.17
C TRP A 345 11.80 -5.56 1.89
N VAL A 346 12.55 -5.17 2.92
CA VAL A 346 13.36 -6.09 3.73
C VAL A 346 12.77 -6.31 5.11
N LYS A 347 12.47 -5.21 5.81
CA LYS A 347 11.91 -5.18 7.16
C LYS A 347 11.43 -3.79 7.53
N THR A 348 10.67 -3.71 8.62
CA THR A 348 10.26 -2.45 9.23
C THR A 348 10.74 -2.41 10.67
N VAL A 349 11.37 -1.29 11.05
CA VAL A 349 11.97 -1.09 12.38
C VAL A 349 11.21 0.03 13.11
N PRO A 350 10.64 -0.24 14.29
CA PRO A 350 10.04 0.78 15.13
C PRO A 350 11.11 1.55 15.92
N VAL A 351 10.89 2.85 16.11
CA VAL A 351 11.76 3.73 16.90
C VAL A 351 10.92 4.55 17.87
N THR A 352 11.17 4.40 19.17
CA THR A 352 10.53 5.19 20.22
C THR A 352 11.48 6.31 20.66
N PRO A 353 10.99 7.54 20.91
CA PRO A 353 11.81 8.63 21.42
C PRO A 353 12.48 8.27 22.75
N ALA A 354 13.72 8.71 22.96
CA ALA A 354 14.44 8.45 24.18
C ALA A 354 13.69 8.98 25.41
N GLY A 355 13.46 8.12 26.39
CA GLY A 355 12.73 8.45 27.63
C GLY A 355 11.21 8.54 27.50
N ALA A 356 10.65 8.33 26.31
CA ALA A 356 9.21 8.24 26.13
C ALA A 356 8.67 6.90 26.64
N LYS A 357 7.38 6.88 27.01
CA LYS A 357 6.67 5.63 27.29
C LYS A 357 6.55 4.85 25.97
N GLU A 358 6.90 3.57 26.01
CA GLU A 358 6.79 2.69 24.84
C GLU A 358 5.35 2.63 24.31
N ASN A 359 5.18 2.89 23.02
CA ASN A 359 3.90 2.74 22.33
C ASN A 359 3.62 1.24 22.08
N TYR A 360 2.46 0.78 22.51
CA TYR A 360 2.11 -0.64 22.39
C TYR A 360 2.09 -1.14 20.93
N ALA A 361 1.67 -0.32 19.98
CA ALA A 361 1.70 -0.69 18.56
C ALA A 361 3.14 -0.92 18.05
N LEU A 362 4.08 -0.06 18.45
CA LEU A 362 5.51 -0.23 18.11
C LEU A 362 6.10 -1.47 18.79
N LYS A 363 5.73 -1.71 20.05
CA LYS A 363 6.16 -2.90 20.78
C LYS A 363 5.81 -4.20 20.09
N LEU A 364 4.64 -4.29 19.45
CA LEU A 364 4.20 -5.49 18.73
C LEU A 364 5.11 -5.85 17.54
N ILE A 365 5.91 -4.92 17.03
CA ILE A 365 6.86 -5.12 15.93
C ILE A 365 8.33 -4.90 16.36
N SER A 366 8.62 -4.82 17.64
CA SER A 366 9.94 -4.47 18.21
C SER A 366 11.03 -5.52 18.01
N GLY A 367 10.74 -6.67 17.39
CA GLY A 367 11.73 -7.72 17.10
C GLY A 367 12.71 -7.40 15.97
N SER A 368 12.53 -6.28 15.27
CA SER A 368 13.41 -5.84 14.18
C SER A 368 14.35 -4.73 14.64
N ASP A 369 15.58 -4.75 14.17
CA ASP A 369 16.60 -3.72 14.35
C ASP A 369 17.23 -3.31 13.00
N PHE A 370 18.17 -2.38 13.00
CA PHE A 370 18.86 -1.91 11.80
C PHE A 370 20.04 -2.80 11.36
N SER A 371 20.27 -3.96 11.99
CA SER A 371 21.35 -4.87 11.59
C SER A 371 21.21 -5.28 10.11
N GLY A 372 22.32 -5.30 9.39
CA GLY A 372 22.34 -5.61 7.96
C GLY A 372 21.86 -4.46 7.05
N THR A 373 21.72 -3.24 7.59
CA THR A 373 21.51 -2.01 6.81
C THR A 373 22.64 -1.01 7.04
N SER A 374 22.71 0.04 6.24
CA SER A 374 23.66 1.15 6.42
C SER A 374 23.27 2.13 7.54
N ILE A 375 22.09 1.97 8.15
CA ILE A 375 21.68 2.79 9.30
C ILE A 375 22.40 2.31 10.56
N GLU A 376 23.19 3.20 11.16
CA GLU A 376 23.82 2.96 12.47
C GLU A 376 22.88 3.32 13.63
N GLN A 377 22.09 4.38 13.48
CA GLN A 377 21.22 4.89 14.52
C GLN A 377 20.09 5.74 13.95
N VAL A 378 18.92 5.64 14.55
CA VAL A 378 17.82 6.61 14.36
C VAL A 378 17.47 7.22 15.71
N THR A 379 17.43 8.55 15.74
CA THR A 379 16.94 9.32 16.90
C THR A 379 15.69 10.08 16.46
N ALA A 380 14.58 9.80 17.10
CA ALA A 380 13.28 10.37 16.73
C ALA A 380 12.73 11.27 17.85
N GLY A 381 12.09 12.37 17.46
CA GLY A 381 11.36 13.26 18.38
C GLY A 381 9.93 12.82 18.65
N SER A 382 9.42 11.88 17.87
CA SER A 382 8.11 11.19 18.04
C SER A 382 8.25 9.72 17.68
N ASP A 383 7.25 8.90 18.01
CA ASP A 383 7.17 7.53 17.52
C ASP A 383 7.38 7.50 16.00
N THR A 384 8.25 6.62 15.54
CA THR A 384 8.69 6.56 14.15
C THR A 384 8.72 5.11 13.67
N VAL A 385 8.35 4.91 12.43
CA VAL A 385 8.43 3.60 11.75
C VAL A 385 9.37 3.76 10.55
N VAL A 386 10.34 2.86 10.41
CA VAL A 386 11.32 2.89 9.31
C VAL A 386 11.24 1.61 8.51
N GLY A 387 10.65 1.67 7.32
CA GLY A 387 10.73 0.60 6.32
C GLY A 387 12.13 0.59 5.69
N CYS A 388 12.78 -0.56 5.64
CA CYS A 388 14.08 -0.76 5.01
C CYS A 388 13.89 -1.55 3.72
N PHE A 389 14.55 -1.11 2.65
CA PHE A 389 14.43 -1.66 1.31
C PHE A 389 15.81 -1.88 0.68
N THR A 390 15.88 -2.76 -0.30
CA THR A 390 17.12 -3.05 -1.04
C THR A 390 16.83 -3.27 -2.53
N SER A 391 17.81 -2.98 -3.37
CA SER A 391 17.83 -3.34 -4.79
C SER A 391 19.26 -3.38 -5.32
N GLU A 392 19.42 -3.62 -6.61
CA GLU A 392 20.72 -3.48 -7.28
C GLU A 392 21.27 -2.03 -7.23
N LYS A 393 20.39 -1.05 -7.03
CA LYS A 393 20.76 0.38 -6.88
C LYS A 393 21.22 0.74 -5.47
N GLY A 394 21.15 -0.19 -4.51
CA GLY A 394 21.53 0.00 -3.11
C GLY A 394 20.37 -0.10 -2.14
N GLU A 395 20.43 0.69 -1.06
CA GLU A 395 19.43 0.70 0.00
C GLU A 395 18.53 1.92 -0.09
N ALA A 396 17.28 1.73 0.32
CA ALA A 396 16.32 2.81 0.48
C ALA A 396 15.55 2.65 1.80
N PHE A 397 14.94 3.73 2.27
CA PHE A 397 14.26 3.77 3.56
C PHE A 397 12.97 4.59 3.47
N MET A 398 11.88 4.06 3.98
CA MET A 398 10.64 4.82 4.19
C MET A 398 10.53 5.21 5.66
N VAL A 399 10.78 6.47 6.00
CA VAL A 399 10.76 6.99 7.37
C VAL A 399 9.43 7.70 7.61
N VAL A 400 8.66 7.24 8.59
CA VAL A 400 7.30 7.73 8.87
C VAL A 400 7.21 8.22 10.32
N ASN A 401 6.77 9.47 10.52
CA ASN A 401 6.38 9.96 11.83
C ASN A 401 5.04 9.31 12.23
N TYR A 402 5.09 8.34 13.16
CA TYR A 402 3.93 7.57 13.64
C TYR A 402 3.18 8.30 14.77
N GLY A 403 3.21 9.62 14.78
CA GLY A 403 2.37 10.43 15.67
C GLY A 403 0.92 10.45 15.20
N THR A 404 -0.02 10.61 16.12
CA THR A 404 -1.45 10.72 15.81
C THR A 404 -1.71 11.95 14.93
N PRO A 405 -2.30 11.81 13.72
CA PRO A 405 -2.46 12.93 12.78
C PRO A 405 -3.23 14.11 13.37
N SER A 406 -4.29 13.86 14.15
CA SER A 406 -5.09 14.91 14.79
C SER A 406 -4.31 15.79 15.78
N GLU A 407 -3.15 15.33 16.30
CA GLU A 407 -2.28 16.14 17.16
C GLU A 407 -1.48 17.19 16.39
N LYS A 408 -1.32 17.04 15.07
CA LYS A 408 -0.62 17.97 14.16
C LYS A 408 0.77 18.39 14.65
N LYS A 409 1.47 17.47 15.34
CA LYS A 409 2.81 17.73 15.89
C LYS A 409 3.88 17.51 14.82
N THR A 410 4.74 18.48 14.65
CA THR A 410 5.96 18.32 13.86
C THR A 410 7.10 17.85 14.76
N SER A 411 7.88 16.87 14.30
CA SER A 411 9.06 16.38 14.98
C SER A 411 10.21 16.18 14.01
N THR A 412 11.43 16.17 14.56
CA THR A 412 12.64 15.87 13.79
C THR A 412 13.05 14.43 14.04
N THR A 413 13.25 13.68 12.96
CA THR A 413 13.91 12.36 12.98
C THR A 413 15.29 12.51 12.36
N THR A 414 16.34 12.12 13.09
CA THR A 414 17.73 12.07 12.61
C THR A 414 18.10 10.62 12.31
N VAL A 415 18.45 10.34 11.06
CA VAL A 415 19.00 9.05 10.62
C VAL A 415 20.49 9.19 10.43
N ARG A 416 21.29 8.37 11.12
CA ARG A 416 22.75 8.32 10.99
C ARG A 416 23.16 7.08 10.22
N PHE A 417 23.86 7.31 9.12
CA PHE A 417 24.47 6.30 8.28
C PHE A 417 25.97 6.18 8.57
N GLY A 418 26.55 5.02 8.38
CA GLY A 418 27.97 4.75 8.64
C GLY A 418 28.96 5.48 7.72
N ARG A 419 28.49 6.39 6.86
CA ARG A 419 29.32 7.11 5.90
C ARG A 419 28.78 8.48 5.55
N ASP A 420 29.67 9.41 5.20
CA ASP A 420 29.33 10.64 4.52
C ASP A 420 28.90 10.35 3.07
N GLY A 421 28.05 11.19 2.51
CA GLY A 421 27.56 11.04 1.15
C GLY A 421 26.42 12.02 0.83
N TYR A 422 25.52 11.55 0.01
CA TYR A 422 24.30 12.25 -0.33
C TYR A 422 23.10 11.29 -0.23
N ALA A 423 21.95 11.84 0.03
CA ALA A 423 20.67 11.15 -0.04
C ALA A 423 19.71 11.92 -0.94
N ALA A 424 18.88 11.22 -1.68
CA ALA A 424 17.71 11.79 -2.30
C ALA A 424 16.50 11.55 -1.39
N VAL A 425 15.76 12.59 -1.06
CA VAL A 425 14.62 12.59 -0.14
C VAL A 425 13.36 12.93 -0.93
N TYR A 426 12.43 11.99 -0.98
CA TYR A 426 11.17 12.08 -1.70
C TYR A 426 9.98 12.27 -0.74
N GLY A 427 8.84 12.74 -1.25
CA GLY A 427 7.56 12.74 -0.54
C GLY A 427 7.19 14.05 0.16
N LYS A 428 8.01 15.12 0.03
CA LYS A 428 7.64 16.47 0.48
C LYS A 428 7.01 17.30 -0.65
N SER A 429 7.55 17.16 -1.85
CA SER A 429 7.08 17.81 -3.08
C SER A 429 7.33 16.87 -4.27
N GLY A 430 6.82 17.21 -5.46
CA GLY A 430 6.92 16.33 -6.64
C GLY A 430 8.34 15.97 -7.07
N ALA A 431 9.37 16.78 -6.76
CA ALA A 431 10.76 16.47 -7.06
C ALA A 431 11.53 16.05 -5.79
N PRO A 432 12.49 15.11 -5.87
CA PRO A 432 13.33 14.75 -4.73
C PRO A 432 14.31 15.87 -4.39
N GLU A 433 14.58 16.02 -3.09
CA GLU A 433 15.62 16.89 -2.57
C GLU A 433 16.93 16.11 -2.43
N ILE A 434 18.04 16.62 -3.01
CA ILE A 434 19.36 16.01 -2.79
C ILE A 434 20.00 16.67 -1.57
N VAL A 435 20.14 15.88 -0.49
CA VAL A 435 20.68 16.33 0.79
C VAL A 435 22.09 15.77 0.99
N LYS A 436 23.04 16.65 1.32
CA LYS A 436 24.38 16.20 1.72
C LYS A 436 24.36 15.74 3.17
N LEU A 437 24.77 14.49 3.40
CA LEU A 437 24.92 13.92 4.73
C LEU A 437 26.12 14.58 5.44
N LYS A 438 25.86 15.22 6.56
CA LYS A 438 26.92 15.83 7.39
C LYS A 438 27.26 14.85 8.50
N LYS A 439 28.47 14.32 8.51
CA LYS A 439 28.90 13.24 9.45
C LYS A 439 27.99 12.01 9.37
N GLY A 440 27.52 11.69 8.16
CA GLY A 440 26.58 10.61 7.94
C GLY A 440 25.13 10.88 8.37
N GLU A 441 24.78 12.08 8.83
CA GLU A 441 23.45 12.37 9.38
C GLU A 441 22.52 13.02 8.35
N LEU A 442 21.28 12.54 8.32
CA LEU A 442 20.14 13.10 7.63
C LEU A 442 19.08 13.51 8.65
N GLN A 443 18.67 14.76 8.64
CA GLN A 443 17.58 15.26 9.47
C GLN A 443 16.32 15.44 8.62
N LEU A 444 15.23 14.84 9.10
CA LEU A 444 13.91 14.88 8.48
C LEU A 444 12.94 15.55 9.44
N GLU A 445 12.41 16.69 9.05
CA GLU A 445 11.31 17.34 9.75
C GLU A 445 9.99 16.86 9.14
N MET A 446 9.13 16.27 9.96
CA MET A 446 7.87 15.63 9.54
C MET A 446 6.76 15.93 10.53
N ALA A 447 5.59 16.32 10.04
CA ALA A 447 4.37 16.35 10.83
C ALA A 447 3.88 14.92 11.15
N SER A 448 2.97 14.78 12.12
CA SER A 448 2.33 13.50 12.44
C SER A 448 1.70 12.90 11.19
N GLY A 449 1.99 11.62 10.91
CA GLY A 449 1.53 10.91 9.73
C GLY A 449 2.36 11.12 8.47
N GLU A 450 3.23 12.15 8.41
CA GLU A 450 4.09 12.34 7.25
C GLU A 450 5.20 11.30 7.15
N GLY A 451 5.60 11.00 5.91
CA GLY A 451 6.71 10.10 5.60
C GLY A 451 7.65 10.66 4.53
N ARG A 452 8.86 10.15 4.52
CA ARG A 452 9.87 10.44 3.50
C ARG A 452 10.50 9.15 3.01
N PHE A 453 10.50 8.97 1.68
CA PHE A 453 11.28 7.91 1.06
C PHE A 453 12.68 8.45 0.77
N VAL A 454 13.69 7.70 1.16
CA VAL A 454 15.09 8.12 1.15
C VAL A 454 15.92 7.08 0.42
N THR A 455 16.68 7.49 -0.61
CA THR A 455 17.67 6.64 -1.26
C THR A 455 19.08 7.19 -1.05
N LEU A 456 20.07 6.33 -0.81
CA LEU A 456 21.48 6.74 -0.66
C LEU A 456 22.13 6.89 -2.05
N LEU A 457 22.91 7.98 -2.25
CA LEU A 457 23.54 8.32 -3.52
C LEU A 457 25.07 8.18 -3.43
#